data_dfba23aed25096eb2e4d7978e4e6182d
#
_entry.id   dfba23aed25096eb2e4d7978e4e6182d
#
_cell.length_a   1.000
_cell.length_b   1.000
_cell.length_c   1.000
_cell.angle_alpha   90.00
_cell.angle_beta   90.00
_cell.angle_gamma   90.00
#
_symmetry.space_group_name_H-M   'P 1'
#
loop_
_entity.id
_entity.type
_entity.pdbx_description
1 polymer ?
#
loop_
_entity_poly.entity_id
_entity_poly.type
_entity_poly.pdbx_seq_one_letter_code
_entity_poly.pdbx_strand_id
1 'polypeptide(L)'
;MEKKMPREMTGAELQSMLKSSINFKSLGGLKCEELTLPAEDKKWWRDAKIGMFIHWGLYSILGRGEWARFNESIPKEEYEKLADEFIPENFDMKEWMEIAKDFGAKYTVMVTRHHDGFSLWNSEGSYEHFTTWHRGAHRDFVEEYIKACREAGMKAGVYYSPMDWRFPGYFDPEG
;
A
#
# COMPACT_ATOMS: atom_id res chain seq x y z
N MET A 1 28.61 -3.90 -21.21
CA MET A 1 27.98 -2.65 -20.72
C MET A 1 27.35 -2.98 -19.39
N GLU A 2 27.89 -2.46 -18.33
CA GLU A 2 27.38 -2.67 -16.98
C GLU A 2 25.95 -2.10 -16.86
N LYS A 3 25.00 -2.89 -16.34
CA LYS A 3 23.60 -2.51 -16.22
C LYS A 3 23.48 -1.56 -15.02
N LYS A 4 23.18 -0.28 -15.24
CA LYS A 4 22.94 0.68 -14.16
C LYS A 4 21.80 0.22 -13.26
N MET A 5 22.00 0.28 -11.96
CA MET A 5 20.93 0.07 -10.99
C MET A 5 19.93 1.25 -11.03
N PRO A 6 18.63 1.02 -10.73
CA PRO A 6 17.60 2.09 -10.77
C PRO A 6 17.99 3.37 -10.01
N ARG A 7 18.69 3.24 -8.87
CA ARG A 7 19.19 4.37 -8.07
C ARG A 7 20.27 5.22 -8.78
N GLU A 8 20.91 4.68 -9.82
CA GLU A 8 21.98 5.32 -10.60
C GLU A 8 21.45 5.92 -11.90
N MET A 9 20.16 5.76 -12.15
CA MET A 9 19.48 6.26 -13.34
C MET A 9 18.96 7.68 -13.12
N THR A 10 19.07 8.50 -14.17
CA THR A 10 18.34 9.77 -14.20
C THR A 10 16.84 9.52 -14.32
N GLY A 11 16.01 10.50 -13.94
CA GLY A 11 14.56 10.40 -14.10
C GLY A 11 14.12 10.07 -15.53
N ALA A 12 14.84 10.56 -16.55
CA ALA A 12 14.57 10.27 -17.96
C ALA A 12 14.92 8.82 -18.34
N GLU A 13 16.04 8.29 -17.84
CA GLU A 13 16.46 6.89 -18.05
C GLU A 13 15.45 5.94 -17.38
N LEU A 14 15.03 6.25 -16.13
CA LEU A 14 14.04 5.46 -15.40
C LEU A 14 12.69 5.46 -16.14
N GLN A 15 12.21 6.62 -16.61
CA GLN A 15 10.98 6.70 -17.38
C GLN A 15 11.07 5.93 -18.69
N SER A 16 12.22 5.96 -19.37
CA SER A 16 12.44 5.19 -20.60
C SER A 16 12.41 3.70 -20.33
N MET A 17 13.05 3.25 -19.25
CA MET A 17 13.04 1.85 -18.82
C MET A 17 11.60 1.39 -18.49
N LEU A 18 10.86 2.17 -17.73
CA LEU A 18 9.46 1.86 -17.36
C LEU A 18 8.57 1.78 -18.60
N LYS A 19 8.72 2.73 -19.56
CA LYS A 19 7.95 2.68 -20.82
C LYS A 19 8.29 1.46 -21.68
N SER A 20 9.54 1.02 -21.68
CA SER A 20 9.94 -0.18 -22.44
C SER A 20 9.55 -1.49 -21.76
N SER A 21 9.46 -1.51 -20.43
CA SER A 21 9.09 -2.70 -19.66
C SER A 21 7.58 -2.92 -19.58
N ILE A 22 6.78 -1.86 -19.70
CA ILE A 22 5.31 -1.97 -19.73
C ILE A 22 4.89 -2.27 -21.17
N ASN A 23 4.97 -3.53 -21.56
CA ASN A 23 4.37 -3.99 -22.79
C ASN A 23 2.89 -4.26 -22.57
N PHE A 24 2.05 -3.24 -22.77
CA PHE A 24 0.59 -3.36 -22.64
C PHE A 24 -0.04 -4.44 -23.54
N LYS A 25 0.68 -4.93 -24.54
CA LYS A 25 0.24 -6.08 -25.36
C LYS A 25 0.27 -7.41 -24.59
N SER A 26 0.97 -7.48 -23.46
CA SER A 26 1.07 -8.71 -22.65
C SER A 26 -0.02 -8.86 -21.58
N LEU A 27 -0.93 -7.90 -21.42
CA LEU A 27 -2.09 -8.01 -20.52
C LEU A 27 -3.20 -8.87 -21.13
N GLY A 28 -2.85 -10.11 -21.52
CA GLY A 28 -3.82 -11.14 -21.92
C GLY A 28 -4.67 -10.80 -23.16
N GLY A 29 -4.23 -9.89 -24.02
CA GLY A 29 -4.96 -9.50 -25.22
C GLY A 29 -6.14 -8.56 -24.99
N LEU A 30 -6.39 -8.12 -23.75
CA LEU A 30 -7.43 -7.13 -23.46
C LEU A 30 -7.09 -5.78 -24.10
N LYS A 31 -8.04 -5.22 -24.84
CA LYS A 31 -7.90 -3.87 -25.38
C LYS A 31 -8.09 -2.84 -24.27
N CYS A 32 -7.41 -1.71 -24.37
CA CYS A 32 -7.53 -0.62 -23.39
C CYS A 32 -8.99 -0.15 -23.22
N GLU A 33 -9.78 -0.24 -24.27
CA GLU A 33 -11.22 0.07 -24.29
C GLU A 33 -12.03 -0.88 -23.40
N GLU A 34 -11.66 -2.17 -23.36
CA GLU A 34 -12.31 -3.21 -22.54
C GLU A 34 -12.01 -3.04 -21.04
N LEU A 35 -10.91 -2.34 -20.70
CA LEU A 35 -10.51 -2.02 -19.33
C LEU A 35 -11.06 -0.66 -18.86
N THR A 36 -11.74 0.07 -19.75
CA THR A 36 -12.24 1.41 -19.43
C THR A 36 -13.65 1.32 -18.86
N LEU A 37 -13.82 1.73 -17.60
CA LEU A 37 -15.14 1.85 -16.99
C LEU A 37 -16.02 2.86 -17.75
N PRO A 38 -17.34 2.61 -17.86
CA PRO A 38 -18.31 3.56 -18.39
C PRO A 38 -18.22 4.94 -17.71
N ALA A 39 -18.64 5.97 -18.42
CA ALA A 39 -18.54 7.35 -17.90
C ALA A 39 -19.40 7.55 -16.64
N GLU A 40 -20.57 6.91 -16.58
CA GLU A 40 -21.48 6.90 -15.44
C GLU A 40 -20.83 6.29 -14.19
N ASP A 41 -20.08 5.18 -14.34
CA ASP A 41 -19.41 4.50 -13.24
C ASP A 41 -18.25 5.33 -12.68
N LYS A 42 -17.66 6.21 -13.50
CA LYS A 42 -16.58 7.13 -13.09
C LYS A 42 -17.11 8.45 -12.51
N LYS A 43 -18.39 8.75 -12.69
CA LYS A 43 -18.97 10.06 -12.32
C LYS A 43 -18.77 10.37 -10.85
N TRP A 44 -19.06 9.42 -9.97
CA TRP A 44 -18.93 9.63 -8.53
C TRP A 44 -17.52 10.08 -8.12
N TRP A 45 -16.48 9.49 -8.72
CA TRP A 45 -15.09 9.81 -8.41
C TRP A 45 -14.70 11.20 -8.91
N ARG A 46 -15.17 11.56 -10.11
CA ARG A 46 -14.97 12.91 -10.66
C ARG A 46 -15.66 13.98 -9.83
N ASP A 47 -16.85 13.69 -9.31
CA ASP A 47 -17.65 14.60 -8.52
C ASP A 47 -17.14 14.69 -7.06
N ALA A 48 -16.49 13.65 -6.57
CA ALA A 48 -15.96 13.60 -5.21
C ALA A 48 -14.91 14.66 -4.92
N LYS A 49 -14.03 14.98 -5.89
CA LYS A 49 -12.95 15.99 -5.84
C LYS A 49 -11.88 15.74 -4.80
N ILE A 50 -12.26 15.40 -3.55
CA ILE A 50 -11.38 15.23 -2.41
C ILE A 50 -11.53 13.83 -1.86
N GLY A 51 -10.40 13.17 -1.66
CA GLY A 51 -10.27 11.92 -0.93
C GLY A 51 -9.11 11.98 0.04
N MET A 52 -9.15 11.16 1.09
CA MET A 52 -8.06 11.03 2.05
C MET A 52 -7.31 9.72 1.80
N PHE A 53 -5.99 9.82 1.63
CA PHE A 53 -5.12 8.66 1.52
C PHE A 53 -4.43 8.41 2.87
N ILE A 54 -4.56 7.19 3.40
CA ILE A 54 -4.05 6.83 4.72
C ILE A 54 -2.84 5.93 4.55
N HIS A 55 -1.64 6.47 4.82
CA HIS A 55 -0.39 5.72 4.94
C HIS A 55 -0.16 5.38 6.40
N TRP A 56 -0.37 4.13 6.76
CA TRP A 56 -0.23 3.64 8.12
C TRP A 56 0.21 2.17 8.12
N GLY A 57 1.16 1.82 8.97
CA GLY A 57 1.79 0.51 9.04
C GLY A 57 3.03 0.53 9.93
N LEU A 58 3.91 -0.47 9.82
CA LEU A 58 5.12 -0.57 10.66
C LEU A 58 5.99 0.68 10.59
N TYR A 59 6.10 1.29 9.43
CA TYR A 59 6.86 2.54 9.23
C TYR A 59 6.34 3.71 10.07
N SER A 60 5.10 3.64 10.55
CA SER A 60 4.53 4.65 11.47
C SER A 60 5.23 4.64 12.84
N ILE A 61 5.71 3.48 13.29
CA ILE A 61 6.53 3.37 14.51
C ILE A 61 7.84 4.14 14.34
N LEU A 62 8.45 4.05 13.15
CA LEU A 62 9.69 4.77 12.86
C LEU A 62 9.48 6.28 12.73
N GLY A 63 8.30 6.74 12.31
CA GLY A 63 7.99 8.16 12.15
C GLY A 63 8.80 8.91 11.08
N ARG A 64 9.39 8.18 10.12
CA ARG A 64 10.29 8.73 9.08
C ARG A 64 9.84 8.44 7.65
N GLY A 65 8.57 8.02 7.48
CA GLY A 65 7.95 7.70 6.21
C GLY A 65 8.00 6.22 5.84
N GLU A 66 7.18 5.84 4.88
CA GLU A 66 6.96 4.45 4.48
C GLU A 66 8.14 3.81 3.73
N TRP A 67 9.08 4.64 3.26
CA TRP A 67 10.31 4.21 2.60
C TRP A 67 11.51 4.11 3.55
N ALA A 68 11.33 4.32 4.85
CA ALA A 68 12.43 4.34 5.81
C ALA A 68 13.30 3.08 5.75
N ARG A 69 12.68 1.89 5.71
CA ARG A 69 13.42 0.61 5.59
C ARG A 69 14.35 0.61 4.37
N PHE A 70 13.86 1.03 3.22
CA PHE A 70 14.62 1.04 1.97
C PHE A 70 15.72 2.11 1.99
N ASN A 71 15.37 3.35 2.35
CA ASN A 71 16.30 4.49 2.31
C ASN A 71 17.45 4.35 3.31
N GLU A 72 17.17 3.75 4.46
CA GLU A 72 18.12 3.56 5.56
C GLU A 72 18.78 2.17 5.53
N SER A 73 18.40 1.31 4.56
CA SER A 73 18.91 -0.06 4.45
C SER A 73 18.74 -0.87 5.73
N ILE A 74 17.58 -0.72 6.42
CA ILE A 74 17.31 -1.43 7.67
C ILE A 74 17.22 -2.93 7.38
N PRO A 75 18.02 -3.77 8.07
CA PRO A 75 18.01 -5.21 7.87
C PRO A 75 16.62 -5.83 8.09
N LYS A 76 16.32 -6.92 7.38
CA LYS A 76 15.04 -7.63 7.46
C LYS A 76 14.70 -7.97 8.92
N GLU A 77 15.64 -8.59 9.60
CA GLU A 77 15.47 -9.11 10.97
C GLU A 77 15.26 -7.98 12.00
N GLU A 78 15.76 -6.79 11.72
CA GLU A 78 15.55 -5.62 12.56
C GLU A 78 14.17 -5.01 12.31
N TYR A 79 13.82 -4.83 11.03
CA TYR A 79 12.54 -4.23 10.66
C TYR A 79 11.35 -5.11 11.08
N GLU A 80 11.48 -6.43 10.98
CA GLU A 80 10.41 -7.37 11.32
C GLU A 80 10.04 -7.37 12.81
N LYS A 81 10.95 -6.96 13.70
CA LYS A 81 10.65 -6.81 15.14
C LYS A 81 9.56 -5.76 15.40
N LEU A 82 9.47 -4.75 14.53
CA LEU A 82 8.42 -3.73 14.64
C LEU A 82 7.01 -4.34 14.56
N ALA A 83 6.85 -5.50 13.91
CA ALA A 83 5.56 -6.16 13.84
C ALA A 83 5.05 -6.62 15.20
N ASP A 84 5.93 -7.00 16.12
CA ASP A 84 5.55 -7.40 17.48
C ASP A 84 5.27 -6.17 18.37
N GLU A 85 5.85 -5.02 18.01
CA GLU A 85 5.62 -3.74 18.68
C GLU A 85 4.38 -3.00 18.12
N PHE A 86 3.84 -3.44 17.00
CA PHE A 86 2.69 -2.80 16.35
C PHE A 86 1.38 -3.13 17.08
N ILE A 87 1.19 -2.47 18.22
CA ILE A 87 0.02 -2.61 19.10
C ILE A 87 -0.60 -1.22 19.30
N PRO A 88 -1.37 -0.69 18.33
CA PRO A 88 -1.94 0.65 18.41
C PRO A 88 -3.13 0.68 19.38
N GLU A 89 -2.87 1.10 20.62
CA GLU A 89 -3.86 1.17 21.70
C GLU A 89 -4.97 2.19 21.43
N ASN A 90 -4.61 3.33 20.82
CA ASN A 90 -5.52 4.45 20.55
C ASN A 90 -6.05 4.46 19.11
N PHE A 91 -6.11 3.29 18.46
CA PHE A 91 -6.63 3.19 17.11
C PHE A 91 -8.16 3.25 17.13
N ASP A 92 -8.73 4.30 16.54
CA ASP A 92 -10.15 4.47 16.30
C ASP A 92 -10.42 4.91 14.84
N MET A 93 -10.83 3.95 14.03
CA MET A 93 -11.10 4.22 12.62
C MET A 93 -12.36 5.08 12.41
N LYS A 94 -13.28 5.10 13.36
CA LYS A 94 -14.46 5.98 13.28
C LYS A 94 -14.07 7.44 13.42
N GLU A 95 -13.18 7.75 14.37
CA GLU A 95 -12.62 9.09 14.51
C GLU A 95 -11.92 9.54 13.22
N TRP A 96 -11.14 8.66 12.59
CA TRP A 96 -10.48 8.99 11.33
C TRP A 96 -11.47 9.28 10.20
N MET A 97 -12.60 8.57 10.15
CA MET A 97 -13.66 8.85 9.18
C MET A 97 -14.39 10.15 9.47
N GLU A 98 -14.57 10.53 10.73
CA GLU A 98 -15.13 11.84 11.11
C GLU A 98 -14.21 12.97 10.66
N ILE A 99 -12.92 12.88 10.95
CA ILE A 99 -11.91 13.83 10.47
C ILE A 99 -11.92 13.93 8.93
N ALA A 100 -11.99 12.81 8.23
CA ALA A 100 -12.06 12.81 6.77
C ALA A 100 -13.31 13.53 6.25
N LYS A 101 -14.46 13.35 6.90
CA LYS A 101 -15.72 14.04 6.55
C LYS A 101 -15.65 15.54 6.81
N ASP A 102 -15.10 15.94 7.94
CA ASP A 102 -14.94 17.36 8.31
C ASP A 102 -14.00 18.07 7.34
N PHE A 103 -12.98 17.37 6.88
CA PHE A 103 -12.08 17.83 5.80
C PHE A 103 -12.80 17.94 4.44
N GLY A 104 -13.95 17.31 4.27
CA GLY A 104 -14.73 17.31 3.03
C GLY A 104 -14.46 16.14 2.10
N ALA A 105 -13.71 15.13 2.53
CA ALA A 105 -13.46 13.91 1.75
C ALA A 105 -14.75 13.15 1.49
N LYS A 106 -14.85 12.55 0.31
CA LYS A 106 -15.97 11.71 -0.12
C LYS A 106 -15.60 10.23 -0.21
N TYR A 107 -14.33 9.94 -0.17
CA TYR A 107 -13.77 8.60 -0.15
C TYR A 107 -12.45 8.62 0.61
N THR A 108 -12.03 7.45 1.06
CA THR A 108 -10.71 7.24 1.62
C THR A 108 -10.03 6.07 0.93
N VAL A 109 -8.70 6.06 0.95
CA VAL A 109 -7.88 4.93 0.49
C VAL A 109 -6.91 4.59 1.60
N MET A 110 -6.98 3.37 2.13
CA MET A 110 -6.06 2.90 3.15
C MET A 110 -4.99 1.99 2.53
N VAL A 111 -3.74 2.20 2.91
CA VAL A 111 -2.67 1.24 2.63
C VAL A 111 -2.93 -0.01 3.47
N THR A 112 -3.30 -1.08 2.82
CA THR A 112 -3.55 -2.38 3.48
C THR A 112 -2.28 -3.23 3.56
N ARG A 113 -1.37 -3.03 2.62
CA ARG A 113 -0.02 -3.61 2.57
C ARG A 113 0.88 -2.69 1.77
N HIS A 114 2.00 -2.28 2.33
CA HIS A 114 3.04 -1.53 1.63
C HIS A 114 4.17 -2.45 1.15
N HIS A 115 5.21 -1.88 0.56
CA HIS A 115 6.37 -2.61 0.01
C HIS A 115 7.16 -3.39 1.08
N ASP A 116 7.02 -3.03 2.35
CA ASP A 116 7.61 -3.74 3.48
C ASP A 116 7.02 -5.14 3.71
N GLY A 117 5.92 -5.46 3.04
CA GLY A 117 5.29 -6.76 3.06
C GLY A 117 4.38 -7.03 4.26
N PHE A 118 4.17 -6.04 5.16
CA PHE A 118 3.29 -6.21 6.30
C PHE A 118 1.83 -5.98 5.94
N SER A 119 1.00 -7.01 6.10
CA SER A 119 -0.42 -6.96 5.80
C SER A 119 -1.23 -6.57 7.03
N LEU A 120 -2.12 -5.58 6.89
CA LEU A 120 -2.93 -5.05 8.00
C LEU A 120 -4.24 -5.82 8.21
N TRP A 121 -4.34 -7.05 7.70
CA TRP A 121 -5.53 -7.91 7.82
C TRP A 121 -5.17 -9.38 8.02
N ASN A 122 -6.18 -10.20 8.26
CA ASN A 122 -6.06 -11.65 8.34
C ASN A 122 -5.78 -12.24 6.95
N SER A 123 -4.53 -12.41 6.60
CA SER A 123 -4.08 -12.94 5.31
C SER A 123 -3.24 -14.21 5.49
N GLU A 124 -3.88 -15.36 5.34
CA GLU A 124 -3.20 -16.67 5.41
C GLU A 124 -2.17 -16.87 4.29
N GLY A 125 -2.37 -16.22 3.13
CA GLY A 125 -1.46 -16.28 2.00
C GLY A 125 -0.26 -15.33 2.07
N SER A 126 -0.14 -14.50 3.11
CA SER A 126 1.01 -13.61 3.25
C SER A 126 2.29 -14.38 3.54
N TYR A 127 3.38 -14.00 2.85
CA TYR A 127 4.70 -14.59 3.02
C TYR A 127 5.12 -14.55 4.50
N GLU A 128 5.47 -15.72 5.04
CA GLU A 128 5.83 -15.92 6.46
C GLU A 128 4.77 -15.44 7.47
N HIS A 129 3.48 -15.41 7.09
CA HIS A 129 2.37 -14.92 7.92
C HIS A 129 2.64 -13.53 8.53
N PHE A 130 3.30 -12.65 7.77
CA PHE A 130 3.67 -11.31 8.22
C PHE A 130 2.47 -10.35 8.15
N THR A 131 1.61 -10.46 9.14
CA THR A 131 0.33 -9.75 9.20
C THR A 131 0.01 -9.28 10.61
N THR A 132 -0.87 -8.29 10.74
CA THR A 132 -1.39 -7.83 12.03
C THR A 132 -2.22 -8.89 12.76
N TRP A 133 -2.72 -9.90 12.03
CA TRP A 133 -3.46 -11.01 12.61
C TRP A 133 -2.54 -11.99 13.36
N HIS A 134 -1.35 -12.24 12.82
CA HIS A 134 -0.40 -13.20 13.38
C HIS A 134 0.66 -12.56 14.30
N ARG A 135 0.84 -11.24 14.21
CA ARG A 135 1.87 -10.49 14.93
C ARG A 135 1.27 -9.25 15.62
N GLY A 136 1.85 -8.83 16.73
CA GLY A 136 1.52 -7.58 17.41
C GLY A 136 0.07 -7.52 17.89
N ALA A 137 -0.75 -6.75 17.19
CA ALA A 137 -2.11 -6.41 17.62
C ALA A 137 -3.12 -7.56 17.57
N HIS A 138 -2.89 -8.61 16.78
CA HIS A 138 -3.85 -9.71 16.53
C HIS A 138 -5.24 -9.19 16.09
N ARG A 139 -5.25 -8.20 15.19
CA ARG A 139 -6.46 -7.51 14.69
C ARG A 139 -6.47 -7.44 13.17
N ASP A 140 -7.69 -7.38 12.59
CA ASP A 140 -7.93 -7.09 11.18
C ASP A 140 -8.32 -5.61 11.02
N PHE A 141 -7.33 -4.74 10.82
CA PHE A 141 -7.56 -3.31 10.67
C PHE A 141 -8.24 -2.95 9.36
N VAL A 142 -8.14 -3.80 8.34
CA VAL A 142 -8.81 -3.58 7.06
C VAL A 142 -10.30 -3.82 7.18
N GLU A 143 -10.73 -4.85 7.92
CA GLU A 143 -12.14 -5.08 8.23
C GLU A 143 -12.72 -3.90 9.00
N GLU A 144 -12.03 -3.44 10.03
CA GLU A 144 -12.44 -2.28 10.84
C GLU A 144 -12.55 -1.00 9.99
N TYR A 145 -11.59 -0.77 9.11
CA TYR A 145 -11.61 0.35 8.17
C TYR A 145 -12.81 0.32 7.23
N ILE A 146 -13.06 -0.82 6.58
CA ILE A 146 -14.18 -0.95 5.64
C ILE A 146 -15.52 -0.75 6.37
N LYS A 147 -15.63 -1.27 7.59
CA LYS A 147 -16.83 -1.08 8.42
C LYS A 147 -17.04 0.39 8.77
N ALA A 148 -16.01 1.08 9.24
CA ALA A 148 -16.09 2.49 9.58
C ALA A 148 -16.43 3.37 8.36
N CYS A 149 -15.85 3.09 7.19
CA CYS A 149 -16.22 3.78 5.94
C CYS A 149 -17.70 3.62 5.62
N ARG A 150 -18.23 2.40 5.73
CA ARG A 150 -19.67 2.12 5.46
C ARG A 150 -20.57 2.85 6.44
N GLU A 151 -20.26 2.82 7.73
CA GLU A 151 -21.00 3.52 8.78
C GLU A 151 -20.98 5.04 8.56
N ALA A 152 -19.87 5.58 8.10
CA ALA A 152 -19.72 7.01 7.77
C ALA A 152 -20.34 7.41 6.42
N GLY A 153 -20.83 6.46 5.62
CA GLY A 153 -21.33 6.70 4.26
C GLY A 153 -20.24 7.11 3.27
N MET A 154 -18.98 6.75 3.52
CA MET A 154 -17.83 7.03 2.67
C MET A 154 -17.49 5.82 1.78
N LYS A 155 -16.97 6.08 0.59
CA LYS A 155 -16.43 5.01 -0.26
C LYS A 155 -15.05 4.61 0.23
N ALA A 156 -14.86 3.30 0.44
CA ALA A 156 -13.58 2.71 0.83
C ALA A 156 -12.78 2.29 -0.41
N GLY A 157 -11.55 2.75 -0.50
CA GLY A 157 -10.54 2.25 -1.41
C GLY A 157 -9.41 1.56 -0.64
N VAL A 158 -8.69 0.68 -1.28
CA VAL A 158 -7.53 0.00 -0.70
C VAL A 158 -6.33 0.16 -1.62
N TYR A 159 -5.18 0.43 -1.02
CA TYR A 159 -3.89 0.33 -1.69
C TYR A 159 -3.23 -0.98 -1.26
N TYR A 160 -2.81 -1.76 -2.23
CA TYR A 160 -2.08 -3.00 -2.03
C TYR A 160 -0.83 -3.00 -2.88
N SER A 161 0.32 -3.19 -2.25
CA SER A 161 1.56 -3.40 -2.98
C SER A 161 1.84 -4.90 -3.15
N PRO A 162 1.99 -5.39 -4.40
CA PRO A 162 2.46 -6.75 -4.64
C PRO A 162 3.96 -6.93 -4.37
N MET A 163 4.72 -5.82 -4.28
CA MET A 163 6.12 -5.88 -3.87
C MET A 163 6.26 -6.33 -2.43
N ASP A 164 7.33 -7.07 -2.14
CA ASP A 164 7.74 -7.43 -0.80
C ASP A 164 9.26 -7.32 -0.68
N TRP A 165 9.71 -6.30 0.05
CA TRP A 165 11.14 -6.08 0.32
C TRP A 165 11.77 -7.16 1.19
N ARG A 166 10.97 -8.05 1.76
CA ARG A 166 11.44 -9.18 2.57
C ARG A 166 11.70 -10.41 1.73
N PHE A 167 11.13 -10.44 0.52
CA PHE A 167 11.26 -11.61 -0.34
C PHE A 167 12.73 -11.82 -0.74
N PRO A 168 13.26 -13.06 -0.64
CA PRO A 168 14.62 -13.36 -1.02
C PRO A 168 14.94 -12.89 -2.45
N GLY A 169 16.09 -12.26 -2.62
CA GLY A 169 16.53 -11.74 -3.93
C GLY A 169 15.90 -10.40 -4.32
N TYR A 170 15.04 -9.79 -3.52
CA TYR A 170 14.48 -8.46 -3.88
C TYR A 170 15.57 -7.39 -3.92
N PHE A 171 16.44 -7.34 -2.92
CA PHE A 171 17.56 -6.38 -2.85
C PHE A 171 18.84 -6.91 -3.48
N ASP A 172 18.97 -8.21 -3.57
CA ASP A 172 20.09 -8.92 -4.16
C ASP A 172 19.59 -10.06 -5.05
N PRO A 173 19.25 -9.76 -6.30
CA PRO A 173 18.71 -10.76 -7.22
C PRO A 173 19.74 -11.84 -7.64
N GLU A 174 21.01 -11.64 -7.31
CA GLU A 174 22.11 -12.57 -7.59
C GLU A 174 22.58 -13.34 -6.33
N GLY A 175 22.04 -12.98 -5.15
CA GLY A 175 22.41 -13.48 -3.83
C GLY A 175 21.89 -14.84 -3.44
#